data_8c882ae55812710d604c8533d43772a6
#
_entry.id   8c882ae55812710d604c8533d43772a6
#
_cell.length_a   1.000
_cell.length_b   1.000
_cell.length_c   1.000
_cell.angle_alpha   90.00
_cell.angle_beta   90.00
_cell.angle_gamma   90.00
#
_symmetry.space_group_name_H-M   'P 1'
#
loop_
_entity.id
_entity.type
_entity.pdbx_description
1 polymer ?
#
loop_
_entity_poly.entity_id
_entity_poly.type
_entity_poly.pdbx_seq_one_letter_code
_entity_poly.pdbx_strand_id
1 'polypeptide(L)'
;MKPTTLILAAAACAALAGCFGDRGRPADATPVTSLAALAATNRAAVVLLYLRGGAEPLAKGALADLPALRELDLSERALTAVPEEVFALPSLTRLWLARNELAVLPAALAKLPALAYLNLDGNKLTEVPDALGDAAHLRYLRLNENRLTALPPALGRLKDLRRLYAARNKLTAVPAFLKDCPLIEDVVLDHNAIADVPAWLTSLSALRNVSFAGCRVAKLPDDLSGWRTLSSLSLAGCPIPAEEMKRIRRALGDDVAVTF
;
A
#
# COMPACT_ATOMS: atom_id res chain seq x y z
N MET A 1 -8.36 4.68 33.63
CA MET A 1 -8.40 4.17 32.25
C MET A 1 -7.03 4.34 31.65
N LYS A 2 -6.38 3.25 31.22
CA LYS A 2 -4.94 3.17 30.93
C LYS A 2 -4.64 3.67 29.50
N PRO A 3 -3.55 4.42 29.24
CA PRO A 3 -3.12 4.79 27.90
C PRO A 3 -2.21 3.71 27.32
N THR A 4 -2.78 2.65 26.75
CA THR A 4 -1.99 1.53 26.22
C THR A 4 -1.95 1.51 24.67
N THR A 5 -2.52 2.51 24.00
CA THR A 5 -2.72 2.49 22.53
C THR A 5 -1.66 3.28 21.74
N LEU A 6 -0.75 4.01 22.39
CA LEU A 6 0.21 4.89 21.70
C LEU A 6 1.53 4.22 21.30
N ILE A 7 1.86 3.06 21.86
CA ILE A 7 3.19 2.41 21.66
C ILE A 7 3.21 1.50 20.41
N LEU A 8 2.06 0.98 19.95
CA LEU A 8 2.02 0.08 18.79
C LEU A 8 2.22 0.79 17.42
N ALA A 9 1.95 2.08 17.34
CA ALA A 9 2.05 2.81 16.08
C ALA A 9 3.50 3.16 15.67
N ALA A 10 4.37 3.44 16.64
CA ALA A 10 5.79 3.70 16.39
C ALA A 10 6.55 2.41 16.03
N ALA A 11 6.16 1.26 16.61
CA ALA A 11 6.73 -0.03 16.29
C ALA A 11 6.37 -0.52 14.89
N ALA A 12 5.19 -0.17 14.36
CA ALA A 12 4.78 -0.52 13.00
C ALA A 12 5.59 0.23 11.92
N CYS A 13 5.96 1.50 12.15
CA CYS A 13 6.87 2.22 11.27
C CYS A 13 8.30 1.64 11.29
N ALA A 14 8.79 1.23 12.46
CA ALA A 14 10.12 0.62 12.60
C ALA A 14 10.19 -0.80 11.99
N ALA A 15 9.13 -1.61 12.09
CA ALA A 15 9.07 -2.95 11.51
C ALA A 15 9.03 -2.94 9.98
N LEU A 16 8.49 -1.89 9.35
CA LEU A 16 8.48 -1.72 7.90
C LEU A 16 9.82 -1.22 7.34
N ALA A 17 10.67 -0.60 8.15
CA ALA A 17 12.02 -0.20 7.74
C ALA A 17 12.91 -1.41 7.36
N GLY A 18 12.68 -2.58 7.95
CA GLY A 18 13.42 -3.81 7.66
C GLY A 18 13.04 -4.54 6.36
N CYS A 19 11.85 -4.26 5.79
CA CYS A 19 11.37 -4.92 4.56
C CYS A 19 11.82 -4.23 3.26
N PHE A 20 12.34 -3.03 3.38
CA PHE A 20 12.92 -2.29 2.26
C PHE A 20 14.42 -2.37 2.37
N GLY A 21 15.07 -3.07 1.46
CA GLY A 21 16.52 -2.96 1.33
C GLY A 21 16.88 -1.48 1.26
N ASP A 22 17.57 -0.99 2.26
CA ASP A 22 17.82 0.42 2.59
C ASP A 22 18.85 1.07 1.63
N ARG A 23 18.69 0.82 0.32
CA ARG A 23 19.59 1.36 -0.69
C ARG A 23 19.34 2.85 -0.83
N GLY A 24 20.15 3.63 -0.11
CA GLY A 24 20.25 5.08 -0.23
C GLY A 24 19.72 5.91 0.93
N ARG A 25 19.31 5.30 2.05
CA ARG A 25 19.14 6.04 3.32
C ARG A 25 20.50 6.23 3.97
N PRO A 26 20.94 7.47 4.27
CA PRO A 26 22.11 7.67 5.11
C PRO A 26 21.88 7.01 6.46
N ALA A 27 22.82 6.19 6.95
CA ALA A 27 22.68 5.41 8.18
C ALA A 27 22.40 6.28 9.42
N ASP A 28 22.74 7.53 9.35
CA ASP A 28 22.74 8.56 10.40
C ASP A 28 21.70 9.66 10.19
N ALA A 29 20.80 9.55 9.17
CA ALA A 29 19.75 10.53 8.94
C ALA A 29 18.73 10.52 10.08
N THR A 30 18.68 11.60 10.85
CA THR A 30 17.67 11.82 11.89
C THR A 30 16.41 12.45 11.27
N PRO A 31 15.21 11.97 11.61
CA PRO A 31 13.99 12.56 11.09
C PRO A 31 13.71 13.93 11.73
N VAL A 32 13.25 14.87 10.91
CA VAL A 32 12.62 16.11 11.38
C VAL A 32 11.15 15.81 11.66
N THR A 33 10.68 16.12 12.86
CA THR A 33 9.37 15.66 13.34
C THR A 33 8.36 16.77 13.63
N SER A 34 8.73 18.03 13.37
CA SER A 34 7.81 19.16 13.52
C SER A 34 8.10 20.27 12.52
N LEU A 35 7.12 21.13 12.26
CA LEU A 35 7.30 22.33 11.43
C LEU A 35 8.27 23.33 12.06
N ALA A 36 8.27 23.45 13.39
CA ALA A 36 9.23 24.31 14.11
C ALA A 36 10.67 23.80 13.94
N ALA A 37 10.89 22.50 14.08
CA ALA A 37 12.20 21.90 13.84
C ALA A 37 12.64 22.08 12.36
N LEU A 38 11.71 21.93 11.41
CA LEU A 38 11.98 22.15 9.99
C LEU A 38 12.40 23.61 9.70
N ALA A 39 11.77 24.58 10.34
CA ALA A 39 12.11 26.00 10.18
C ALA A 39 13.51 26.32 10.72
N ALA A 40 13.98 25.58 11.71
CA ALA A 40 15.30 25.74 12.33
C ALA A 40 16.42 24.93 11.62
N THR A 41 16.07 24.12 10.61
CA THR A 41 17.00 23.19 9.95
C THR A 41 17.39 23.70 8.56
N ASN A 42 18.59 23.33 8.09
CA ASN A 42 18.95 23.52 6.68
C ASN A 42 18.06 22.64 5.80
N ARG A 43 17.08 23.25 5.14
CA ARG A 43 16.06 22.56 4.33
C ARG A 43 16.65 21.68 3.23
N ALA A 44 17.75 22.12 2.63
CA ALA A 44 18.42 21.38 1.56
C ALA A 44 19.01 20.03 2.02
N ALA A 45 19.26 19.86 3.31
CA ALA A 45 19.81 18.65 3.90
C ALA A 45 18.76 17.71 4.52
N VAL A 46 17.48 18.11 4.54
CA VAL A 46 16.41 17.29 5.14
C VAL A 46 16.11 16.10 4.24
N VAL A 47 16.32 14.89 4.76
CA VAL A 47 16.08 13.62 4.06
C VAL A 47 14.79 12.96 4.54
N LEU A 48 14.47 13.08 5.83
CA LEU A 48 13.32 12.43 6.48
C LEU A 48 12.48 13.50 7.17
N LEU A 49 11.20 13.59 6.83
CA LEU A 49 10.26 14.54 7.43
C LEU A 49 8.99 13.81 7.86
N TYR A 50 8.78 13.71 9.16
CA TYR A 50 7.64 13.01 9.75
C TYR A 50 6.79 14.02 10.53
N LEU A 51 5.70 14.47 9.90
CA LEU A 51 4.75 15.45 10.46
C LEU A 51 3.42 14.80 10.86
N ARG A 52 3.44 13.51 11.16
CA ARG A 52 2.26 12.73 11.51
C ARG A 52 1.51 13.32 12.70
N GLY A 53 0.16 13.36 12.62
CA GLY A 53 -0.70 13.75 13.73
C GLY A 53 -0.56 15.21 14.19
N GLY A 54 0.12 16.05 13.43
CA GLY A 54 0.30 17.45 13.76
C GLY A 54 -1.02 18.23 13.67
N ALA A 55 -1.40 18.92 14.76
CA ALA A 55 -2.58 19.77 14.80
C ALA A 55 -2.41 21.07 14.00
N GLU A 56 -1.15 21.48 13.73
CA GLU A 56 -0.87 22.70 12.98
C GLU A 56 -1.18 22.51 11.50
N PRO A 57 -1.95 23.39 10.87
CA PRO A 57 -2.14 23.37 9.42
C PRO A 57 -0.80 23.50 8.69
N LEU A 58 -0.67 22.78 7.58
CA LEU A 58 0.48 23.00 6.68
C LEU A 58 0.27 24.34 5.96
N ALA A 59 1.02 25.35 6.37
CA ALA A 59 1.01 26.63 5.67
C ALA A 59 1.52 26.45 4.23
N LYS A 60 1.06 27.27 3.32
CA LYS A 60 1.56 27.30 1.94
C LYS A 60 3.07 27.51 1.93
N GLY A 61 3.80 26.69 1.20
CA GLY A 61 5.26 26.71 1.15
C GLY A 61 5.94 25.94 2.30
N ALA A 62 5.19 25.33 3.22
CA ALA A 62 5.79 24.59 4.33
C ALA A 62 6.70 23.43 3.87
N LEU A 63 6.39 22.82 2.73
CA LEU A 63 7.15 21.70 2.14
C LEU A 63 8.03 22.15 0.94
N ALA A 64 8.18 23.44 0.67
CA ALA A 64 9.03 23.93 -0.40
C ALA A 64 10.53 23.74 -0.07
N ASP A 65 11.38 23.76 -1.08
CA ASP A 65 12.85 23.76 -0.95
C ASP A 65 13.42 22.58 -0.14
N LEU A 66 12.91 21.36 -0.39
CA LEU A 66 13.36 20.12 0.22
C LEU A 66 13.92 19.14 -0.85
N PRO A 67 14.99 19.49 -1.58
CA PRO A 67 15.46 18.73 -2.75
C PRO A 67 15.99 17.33 -2.37
N ALA A 68 16.49 17.15 -1.16
CA ALA A 68 17.02 15.87 -0.68
C ALA A 68 15.97 14.99 0.01
N LEU A 69 14.71 15.45 0.16
CA LEU A 69 13.69 14.73 0.92
C LEU A 69 13.32 13.41 0.23
N ARG A 70 13.52 12.32 0.95
CA ARG A 70 13.22 10.95 0.50
C ARG A 70 12.00 10.35 1.13
N GLU A 71 11.73 10.70 2.39
CA GLU A 71 10.60 10.16 3.14
C GLU A 71 9.78 11.30 3.74
N LEU A 72 8.48 11.29 3.45
CA LEU A 72 7.52 12.28 3.96
C LEU A 72 6.32 11.57 4.58
N ASP A 73 6.11 11.76 5.88
CA ASP A 73 4.91 11.29 6.57
C ASP A 73 3.98 12.47 6.92
N LEU A 74 2.84 12.51 6.26
CA LEU A 74 1.72 13.43 6.48
C LEU A 74 0.47 12.70 6.94
N SER A 75 0.61 11.54 7.58
CA SER A 75 -0.52 10.78 8.10
C SER A 75 -1.22 11.47 9.26
N GLU A 76 -2.53 11.22 9.44
CA GLU A 76 -3.32 11.69 10.59
C GLU A 76 -3.38 13.23 10.73
N ARG A 77 -3.47 13.94 9.62
CA ARG A 77 -3.50 15.42 9.61
C ARG A 77 -4.84 16.00 9.13
N ALA A 78 -5.87 15.19 9.00
CA ALA A 78 -7.18 15.59 8.46
C ALA A 78 -7.09 16.28 7.07
N LEU A 79 -6.10 15.93 6.25
CA LEU A 79 -5.91 16.51 4.94
C LEU A 79 -7.06 16.11 4.01
N THR A 80 -7.71 17.09 3.41
CA THR A 80 -8.73 16.89 2.37
C THR A 80 -8.14 16.89 0.96
N ALA A 81 -6.91 17.41 0.80
CA ALA A 81 -6.14 17.39 -0.43
C ALA A 81 -4.64 17.19 -0.12
N VAL A 82 -3.90 16.64 -1.07
CA VAL A 82 -2.43 16.52 -0.98
C VAL A 82 -1.83 17.91 -1.26
N PRO A 83 -0.93 18.43 -0.39
CA PRO A 83 -0.28 19.71 -0.62
C PRO A 83 0.45 19.75 -1.96
N GLU A 84 0.31 20.82 -2.72
CA GLU A 84 0.87 20.95 -4.08
C GLU A 84 2.40 20.84 -4.10
N GLU A 85 3.06 21.30 -3.05
CA GLU A 85 4.52 21.26 -2.90
C GLU A 85 5.07 19.82 -2.91
N VAL A 86 4.27 18.84 -2.52
CA VAL A 86 4.65 17.41 -2.56
C VAL A 86 5.03 16.99 -3.97
N PHE A 87 4.35 17.50 -4.98
CA PHE A 87 4.57 17.11 -6.39
C PHE A 87 5.86 17.66 -6.98
N ALA A 88 6.50 18.60 -6.29
CA ALA A 88 7.77 19.21 -6.68
C ALA A 88 9.00 18.59 -5.96
N LEU A 89 8.80 17.52 -5.17
CA LEU A 89 9.87 16.86 -4.41
C LEU A 89 10.62 15.83 -5.28
N PRO A 90 11.82 16.15 -5.81
CA PRO A 90 12.45 15.34 -6.86
C PRO A 90 13.01 14.02 -6.36
N SER A 91 13.35 13.94 -5.07
CA SER A 91 13.98 12.77 -4.45
C SER A 91 13.02 11.91 -3.64
N LEU A 92 11.71 12.25 -3.62
CA LEU A 92 10.74 11.58 -2.76
C LEU A 92 10.52 10.14 -3.20
N THR A 93 10.90 9.21 -2.32
CA THR A 93 10.76 7.76 -2.54
C THR A 93 9.63 7.14 -1.75
N ARG A 94 9.29 7.72 -0.58
CA ARG A 94 8.24 7.19 0.30
C ARG A 94 7.31 8.31 0.77
N LEU A 95 6.02 8.10 0.56
CA LEU A 95 4.98 9.05 0.95
C LEU A 95 3.90 8.34 1.77
N TRP A 96 3.69 8.80 3.00
CA TRP A 96 2.59 8.37 3.86
C TRP A 96 1.54 9.48 3.94
N LEU A 97 0.32 9.14 3.55
CA LEU A 97 -0.87 9.98 3.61
C LEU A 97 -2.01 9.25 4.34
N ALA A 98 -1.67 8.26 5.18
CA ALA A 98 -2.65 7.43 5.83
C ALA A 98 -3.51 8.21 6.84
N ARG A 99 -4.78 7.77 7.01
CA ARG A 99 -5.73 8.33 7.98
C ARG A 99 -5.92 9.84 7.84
N ASN A 100 -6.13 10.25 6.59
CA ASN A 100 -6.54 11.60 6.23
C ASN A 100 -7.99 11.59 5.71
N GLU A 101 -8.43 12.71 5.12
CA GLU A 101 -9.78 12.88 4.59
C GLU A 101 -9.80 12.98 3.06
N LEU A 102 -8.78 12.41 2.39
CA LEU A 102 -8.63 12.49 0.95
C LEU A 102 -9.79 11.77 0.24
N ALA A 103 -10.59 12.50 -0.52
CA ALA A 103 -11.66 11.94 -1.36
C ALA A 103 -11.19 11.71 -2.81
N VAL A 104 -10.23 12.50 -3.26
CA VAL A 104 -9.65 12.45 -4.62
C VAL A 104 -8.14 12.38 -4.52
N LEU A 105 -7.54 11.57 -5.40
CA LEU A 105 -6.11 11.48 -5.55
C LEU A 105 -5.67 12.26 -6.79
N PRO A 106 -4.81 13.28 -6.66
CA PRO A 106 -4.40 14.06 -7.81
C PRO A 106 -3.48 13.28 -8.75
N ALA A 107 -3.70 13.40 -10.05
CA ALA A 107 -2.87 12.78 -11.08
C ALA A 107 -1.39 13.19 -11.01
N ALA A 108 -1.11 14.35 -10.42
CA ALA A 108 0.25 14.86 -10.23
C ALA A 108 1.15 13.96 -9.38
N LEU A 109 0.59 13.08 -8.53
CA LEU A 109 1.38 12.07 -7.79
C LEU A 109 2.19 11.14 -8.69
N ALA A 110 1.67 10.84 -9.89
CA ALA A 110 2.36 10.01 -10.87
C ALA A 110 3.65 10.65 -11.43
N LYS A 111 3.79 11.97 -11.30
CA LYS A 111 4.96 12.72 -11.78
C LYS A 111 6.15 12.69 -10.82
N LEU A 112 5.97 12.14 -9.61
CA LEU A 112 7.08 11.99 -8.66
C LEU A 112 8.09 10.95 -9.20
N PRO A 113 9.29 11.37 -9.60
CA PRO A 113 10.17 10.54 -10.43
C PRO A 113 10.78 9.34 -9.70
N ALA A 114 10.83 9.39 -8.36
CA ALA A 114 11.45 8.37 -7.55
C ALA A 114 10.48 7.63 -6.61
N LEU A 115 9.17 7.89 -6.71
CA LEU A 115 8.19 7.36 -5.77
C LEU A 115 8.08 5.83 -5.88
N ALA A 116 8.46 5.15 -4.80
CA ALA A 116 8.45 3.69 -4.70
C ALA A 116 7.44 3.14 -3.67
N TYR A 117 7.06 3.95 -2.71
CA TYR A 117 6.09 3.58 -1.67
C TYR A 117 5.04 4.67 -1.51
N LEU A 118 3.77 4.29 -1.61
CA LEU A 118 2.63 5.17 -1.39
C LEU A 118 1.64 4.52 -0.43
N ASN A 119 1.40 5.17 0.71
CA ASN A 119 0.42 4.73 1.70
C ASN A 119 -0.75 5.72 1.77
N LEU A 120 -1.92 5.25 1.39
CA LEU A 120 -3.20 5.96 1.38
C LEU A 120 -4.25 5.28 2.28
N ASP A 121 -3.81 4.40 3.20
CA ASP A 121 -4.73 3.69 4.10
C ASP A 121 -5.62 4.66 4.89
N GLY A 122 -6.89 4.30 5.11
CA GLY A 122 -7.79 5.07 5.98
C GLY A 122 -8.16 6.44 5.42
N ASN A 123 -8.46 6.54 4.13
CA ASN A 123 -8.94 7.75 3.47
C ASN A 123 -10.41 7.59 2.98
N LYS A 124 -10.89 8.54 2.21
CA LYS A 124 -12.26 8.54 1.66
C LYS A 124 -12.29 8.30 0.14
N LEU A 125 -11.22 7.70 -0.42
CA LEU A 125 -11.06 7.51 -1.86
C LEU A 125 -12.15 6.60 -2.43
N THR A 126 -12.82 7.07 -3.48
CA THR A 126 -13.79 6.27 -4.24
C THR A 126 -13.22 5.71 -5.54
N GLU A 127 -12.14 6.31 -6.02
CA GLU A 127 -11.41 5.90 -7.22
C GLU A 127 -9.92 6.19 -7.12
N VAL A 128 -9.13 5.57 -7.97
CA VAL A 128 -7.71 5.84 -8.18
C VAL A 128 -7.56 6.32 -9.63
N PRO A 129 -6.89 7.46 -9.89
CA PRO A 129 -6.76 7.98 -11.24
C PRO A 129 -5.87 7.09 -12.11
N ASP A 130 -6.21 6.95 -13.39
CA ASP A 130 -5.44 6.20 -14.40
C ASP A 130 -3.98 6.65 -14.47
N ALA A 131 -3.74 7.94 -14.26
CA ALA A 131 -2.40 8.52 -14.26
C ALA A 131 -1.46 7.87 -13.22
N LEU A 132 -1.99 7.31 -12.11
CA LEU A 132 -1.11 6.64 -11.12
C LEU A 132 -0.35 5.47 -11.75
N GLY A 133 -0.85 4.87 -12.83
CA GLY A 133 -0.15 3.85 -13.59
C GLY A 133 1.17 4.33 -14.22
N ASP A 134 1.39 5.64 -14.30
CA ASP A 134 2.63 6.23 -14.84
C ASP A 134 3.73 6.41 -13.78
N ALA A 135 3.45 6.10 -12.51
CA ALA A 135 4.44 6.08 -11.44
C ALA A 135 5.37 4.85 -11.56
N ALA A 136 6.25 4.83 -12.55
CA ALA A 136 6.98 3.65 -13.04
C ALA A 136 7.79 2.91 -11.96
N HIS A 137 8.24 3.60 -10.91
CA HIS A 137 9.04 3.03 -9.83
C HIS A 137 8.22 2.58 -8.62
N LEU A 138 6.87 2.70 -8.69
CA LEU A 138 6.01 2.33 -7.56
C LEU A 138 6.04 0.81 -7.33
N ARG A 139 6.48 0.41 -6.13
CA ARG A 139 6.64 -0.98 -5.71
C ARG A 139 5.61 -1.40 -4.66
N TYR A 140 5.14 -0.44 -3.86
CA TYR A 140 4.25 -0.70 -2.73
C TYR A 140 3.10 0.31 -2.77
N LEU A 141 1.89 -0.18 -2.96
CA LEU A 141 0.67 0.61 -2.98
C LEU A 141 -0.28 0.12 -1.89
N ARG A 142 -0.57 1.00 -0.93
CA ARG A 142 -1.50 0.73 0.15
C ARG A 142 -2.73 1.62 0.03
N LEU A 143 -3.88 0.97 -0.04
CA LEU A 143 -5.20 1.57 -0.25
C LEU A 143 -6.24 1.01 0.73
N ASN A 144 -5.79 0.38 1.85
CA ASN A 144 -6.72 -0.20 2.81
C ASN A 144 -7.67 0.84 3.40
N GLU A 145 -8.85 0.40 3.84
CA GLU A 145 -9.81 1.26 4.55
C GLU A 145 -10.20 2.51 3.73
N ASN A 146 -10.55 2.31 2.47
CA ASN A 146 -11.09 3.32 1.57
C ASN A 146 -12.52 2.93 1.10
N ARG A 147 -13.01 3.55 0.03
CA ARG A 147 -14.35 3.32 -0.51
C ARG A 147 -14.31 2.83 -1.96
N LEU A 148 -13.19 2.22 -2.38
CA LEU A 148 -12.93 1.82 -3.76
C LEU A 148 -13.85 0.66 -4.17
N THR A 149 -14.51 0.81 -5.31
CA THR A 149 -15.34 -0.25 -5.92
C THR A 149 -14.59 -1.04 -6.99
N ALA A 150 -13.57 -0.44 -7.58
CA ALA A 150 -12.66 -1.04 -8.55
C ALA A 150 -11.30 -0.33 -8.52
N LEU A 151 -10.29 -0.92 -9.14
CA LEU A 151 -9.00 -0.30 -9.42
C LEU A 151 -8.80 -0.25 -10.95
N PRO A 152 -8.27 0.87 -11.48
CA PRO A 152 -8.23 1.09 -12.92
C PRO A 152 -7.25 0.15 -13.63
N PRO A 153 -7.57 -0.33 -14.85
CA PRO A 153 -6.67 -1.15 -15.67
C PRO A 153 -5.31 -0.51 -15.93
N ALA A 154 -5.26 0.82 -15.94
CA ALA A 154 -4.04 1.60 -16.15
C ALA A 154 -2.93 1.29 -15.13
N LEU A 155 -3.26 0.81 -13.93
CA LEU A 155 -2.27 0.36 -12.94
C LEU A 155 -1.43 -0.84 -13.43
N GLY A 156 -1.84 -1.54 -14.49
CA GLY A 156 -1.03 -2.57 -15.15
C GLY A 156 0.27 -2.04 -15.78
N ARG A 157 0.44 -0.71 -15.90
CA ARG A 157 1.70 -0.08 -16.30
C ARG A 157 2.76 -0.09 -15.19
N LEU A 158 2.39 -0.37 -13.93
CA LEU A 158 3.28 -0.44 -12.77
C LEU A 158 4.11 -1.74 -12.79
N LYS A 159 5.11 -1.82 -13.64
CA LYS A 159 5.90 -3.06 -13.83
C LYS A 159 6.78 -3.42 -12.64
N ASP A 160 7.11 -2.46 -11.78
CA ASP A 160 7.87 -2.65 -10.55
C ASP A 160 6.99 -3.00 -9.34
N LEU A 161 5.63 -3.04 -9.50
CA LEU A 161 4.72 -3.26 -8.38
C LEU A 161 4.93 -4.66 -7.78
N ARG A 162 5.22 -4.70 -6.46
CA ARG A 162 5.45 -5.92 -5.68
C ARG A 162 4.34 -6.18 -4.68
N ARG A 163 3.74 -5.14 -4.11
CA ARG A 163 2.74 -5.30 -3.06
C ARG A 163 1.55 -4.39 -3.28
N LEU A 164 0.37 -5.00 -3.27
CA LEU A 164 -0.92 -4.32 -3.28
C LEU A 164 -1.69 -4.66 -2.01
N TYR A 165 -2.03 -3.66 -1.22
CA TYR A 165 -2.90 -3.78 -0.06
C TYR A 165 -4.16 -2.92 -0.31
N ALA A 166 -5.31 -3.56 -0.47
CA ALA A 166 -6.59 -2.89 -0.70
C ALA A 166 -7.72 -3.51 0.15
N ALA A 167 -7.36 -3.94 1.37
CA ALA A 167 -8.31 -4.48 2.33
C ALA A 167 -9.35 -3.42 2.77
N ARG A 168 -10.53 -3.87 3.22
CA ARG A 168 -11.60 -3.01 3.74
C ARG A 168 -12.00 -1.92 2.74
N ASN A 169 -12.31 -2.36 1.53
CA ASN A 169 -12.86 -1.56 0.45
C ASN A 169 -14.22 -2.15 0.01
N LYS A 170 -14.69 -1.76 -1.16
CA LYS A 170 -15.93 -2.27 -1.77
C LYS A 170 -15.68 -3.00 -3.09
N LEU A 171 -14.49 -3.60 -3.24
CA LEU A 171 -14.11 -4.31 -4.46
C LEU A 171 -15.01 -5.54 -4.64
N THR A 172 -15.54 -5.72 -5.83
CA THR A 172 -16.40 -6.88 -6.19
C THR A 172 -15.66 -7.96 -6.97
N ALA A 173 -14.47 -7.64 -7.47
CA ALA A 173 -13.63 -8.57 -8.22
C ALA A 173 -12.14 -8.36 -7.89
N VAL A 174 -11.33 -9.38 -8.14
CA VAL A 174 -9.87 -9.28 -8.10
C VAL A 174 -9.42 -8.32 -9.20
N PRO A 175 -8.60 -7.28 -8.89
CA PRO A 175 -8.20 -6.27 -9.86
C PRO A 175 -7.47 -6.87 -11.06
N ALA A 176 -8.05 -6.75 -12.26
CA ALA A 176 -7.55 -7.42 -13.46
C ALA A 176 -6.17 -6.91 -13.93
N PHE A 177 -5.79 -5.68 -13.58
CA PHE A 177 -4.49 -5.10 -13.90
C PHE A 177 -3.31 -5.89 -13.34
N LEU A 178 -3.52 -6.69 -12.29
CA LEU A 178 -2.48 -7.54 -11.68
C LEU A 178 -1.87 -8.53 -12.67
N LYS A 179 -2.59 -8.91 -13.74
CA LYS A 179 -2.06 -9.75 -14.83
C LYS A 179 -0.81 -9.14 -15.48
N ASP A 180 -0.75 -7.81 -15.48
CA ASP A 180 0.29 -7.03 -16.14
C ASP A 180 1.43 -6.62 -15.19
N CYS A 181 1.39 -7.07 -13.92
CA CYS A 181 2.37 -6.78 -12.88
C CYS A 181 3.26 -8.02 -12.60
N PRO A 182 4.33 -8.25 -13.36
CA PRO A 182 5.09 -9.50 -13.33
C PRO A 182 5.84 -9.74 -12.01
N LEU A 183 6.08 -8.69 -11.23
CA LEU A 183 6.83 -8.74 -9.98
C LEU A 183 5.94 -8.74 -8.74
N ILE A 184 4.61 -8.93 -8.89
CA ILE A 184 3.69 -8.89 -7.76
C ILE A 184 3.92 -10.09 -6.82
N GLU A 185 4.23 -9.80 -5.56
CA GLU A 185 4.55 -10.77 -4.51
C GLU A 185 3.40 -10.89 -3.49
N ASP A 186 2.81 -9.77 -3.09
CA ASP A 186 1.77 -9.73 -2.06
C ASP A 186 0.50 -9.05 -2.59
N VAL A 187 -0.63 -9.74 -2.44
CA VAL A 187 -1.97 -9.21 -2.77
C VAL A 187 -2.89 -9.42 -1.58
N VAL A 188 -3.26 -8.34 -0.89
CA VAL A 188 -4.17 -8.38 0.26
C VAL A 188 -5.45 -7.62 -0.07
N LEU A 189 -6.56 -8.36 -0.16
CA LEU A 189 -7.88 -7.86 -0.56
C LEU A 189 -8.95 -8.14 0.49
N ASP A 190 -8.57 -8.30 1.75
CA ASP A 190 -9.44 -8.68 2.86
C ASP A 190 -10.65 -7.76 3.01
N HIS A 191 -11.75 -8.33 3.51
CA HIS A 191 -12.97 -7.56 3.80
C HIS A 191 -13.47 -6.73 2.61
N ASN A 192 -13.51 -7.35 1.44
CA ASN A 192 -14.14 -6.84 0.23
C ASN A 192 -15.34 -7.70 -0.16
N ALA A 193 -16.07 -7.33 -1.21
CA ALA A 193 -17.23 -8.08 -1.71
C ALA A 193 -16.86 -9.12 -2.79
N ILE A 194 -15.59 -9.52 -2.87
CA ILE A 194 -15.07 -10.45 -3.89
C ILE A 194 -15.64 -11.84 -3.62
N ALA A 195 -16.26 -12.43 -4.65
CA ALA A 195 -16.80 -13.78 -4.60
C ALA A 195 -16.01 -14.76 -5.50
N ASP A 196 -15.47 -14.27 -6.60
CA ASP A 196 -14.79 -15.08 -7.59
C ASP A 196 -13.30 -14.80 -7.63
N VAL A 197 -12.50 -15.86 -7.56
CA VAL A 197 -11.05 -15.80 -7.76
C VAL A 197 -10.74 -16.29 -9.17
N PRO A 198 -10.26 -15.42 -10.07
CA PRO A 198 -10.07 -15.78 -11.46
C PRO A 198 -8.86 -16.72 -11.65
N ALA A 199 -8.97 -17.65 -12.59
CA ALA A 199 -7.92 -18.64 -12.85
C ALA A 199 -6.55 -18.03 -13.20
N TRP A 200 -6.53 -16.87 -13.87
CA TRP A 200 -5.26 -16.19 -14.18
C TRP A 200 -4.45 -15.78 -12.94
N LEU A 201 -5.08 -15.66 -11.76
CA LEU A 201 -4.34 -15.29 -10.54
C LEU A 201 -3.31 -16.37 -10.17
N THR A 202 -3.57 -17.63 -10.52
CA THR A 202 -2.62 -18.72 -10.28
C THR A 202 -1.40 -18.68 -11.20
N SER A 203 -1.46 -17.95 -12.31
CA SER A 203 -0.34 -17.80 -13.25
C SER A 203 0.69 -16.73 -12.86
N LEU A 204 0.45 -15.99 -11.78
CA LEU A 204 1.38 -14.96 -11.29
C LEU A 204 2.56 -15.62 -10.57
N SER A 205 3.65 -15.83 -11.30
CA SER A 205 4.79 -16.64 -10.87
C SER A 205 5.62 -16.08 -9.71
N ALA A 206 5.51 -14.79 -9.42
CA ALA A 206 6.19 -14.14 -8.30
C ALA A 206 5.35 -14.10 -7.02
N LEU A 207 4.07 -14.51 -7.07
CA LEU A 207 3.11 -14.36 -6.00
C LEU A 207 3.45 -15.26 -4.79
N ARG A 208 3.59 -14.66 -3.61
CA ARG A 208 3.97 -15.30 -2.36
C ARG A 208 2.85 -15.29 -1.32
N ASN A 209 2.14 -14.17 -1.22
CA ASN A 209 1.12 -13.99 -0.21
C ASN A 209 -0.17 -13.48 -0.85
N VAL A 210 -1.26 -14.21 -0.62
CA VAL A 210 -2.60 -13.83 -1.08
C VAL A 210 -3.56 -13.88 0.09
N SER A 211 -4.34 -12.83 0.27
CA SER A 211 -5.36 -12.80 1.29
C SER A 211 -6.69 -12.26 0.77
N PHE A 212 -7.74 -13.02 1.05
CA PHE A 212 -9.15 -12.71 0.82
C PHE A 212 -9.97 -12.82 2.12
N ALA A 213 -9.34 -12.70 3.28
CA ALA A 213 -10.01 -12.88 4.56
C ALA A 213 -11.27 -11.99 4.65
N GLY A 214 -12.40 -12.56 5.10
CA GLY A 214 -13.68 -11.85 5.18
C GLY A 214 -14.29 -11.44 3.84
N CYS A 215 -13.85 -12.04 2.73
CA CYS A 215 -14.48 -11.91 1.42
C CYS A 215 -15.62 -12.95 1.25
N ARG A 216 -16.25 -12.99 0.08
CA ARG A 216 -17.36 -13.90 -0.26
C ARG A 216 -16.89 -15.11 -1.07
N VAL A 217 -15.62 -15.39 -1.10
CA VAL A 217 -15.04 -16.50 -1.86
C VAL A 217 -15.56 -17.83 -1.31
N ALA A 218 -16.19 -18.64 -2.16
CA ALA A 218 -16.65 -19.98 -1.82
C ALA A 218 -15.85 -21.09 -2.50
N LYS A 219 -15.14 -20.76 -3.58
CA LYS A 219 -14.33 -21.69 -4.36
C LYS A 219 -13.13 -20.99 -4.95
N LEU A 220 -12.00 -21.70 -5.05
CA LEU A 220 -10.83 -21.29 -5.81
C LEU A 220 -10.84 -21.93 -7.20
N PRO A 221 -10.03 -21.46 -8.15
CA PRO A 221 -9.83 -22.09 -9.44
C PRO A 221 -9.54 -23.60 -9.30
N ASP A 222 -9.94 -24.38 -10.27
CA ASP A 222 -9.74 -25.84 -10.22
C ASP A 222 -8.26 -26.20 -10.28
N ASP A 223 -7.47 -25.48 -11.06
CA ASP A 223 -6.01 -25.63 -11.14
C ASP A 223 -5.29 -24.59 -10.28
N LEU A 224 -4.63 -25.06 -9.23
CA LEU A 224 -3.77 -24.26 -8.33
C LEU A 224 -2.28 -24.50 -8.58
N SER A 225 -1.90 -25.34 -9.55
CA SER A 225 -0.51 -25.75 -9.81
C SER A 225 0.41 -24.59 -10.23
N GLY A 226 -0.17 -23.49 -10.69
CA GLY A 226 0.57 -22.28 -11.03
C GLY A 226 1.13 -21.51 -9.83
N TRP A 227 0.59 -21.71 -8.63
CA TRP A 227 1.05 -21.06 -7.39
C TRP A 227 2.29 -21.73 -6.78
N ARG A 228 3.37 -21.84 -7.57
CA ARG A 228 4.60 -22.54 -7.17
C ARG A 228 5.44 -21.79 -6.14
N THR A 229 5.27 -20.48 -6.04
CA THR A 229 6.01 -19.60 -5.13
C THR A 229 5.17 -19.15 -3.94
N LEU A 230 3.89 -19.59 -3.90
CA LEU A 230 2.98 -19.19 -2.83
C LEU A 230 3.48 -19.72 -1.47
N SER A 231 3.53 -18.84 -0.49
CA SER A 231 3.90 -19.18 0.89
C SER A 231 2.70 -19.07 1.83
N SER A 232 1.74 -18.21 1.52
CA SER A 232 0.58 -17.97 2.36
C SER A 232 -0.68 -17.67 1.55
N LEU A 233 -1.79 -18.31 1.95
CA LEU A 233 -3.14 -18.06 1.45
C LEU A 233 -4.09 -17.88 2.63
N SER A 234 -4.72 -16.72 2.76
CA SER A 234 -5.76 -16.51 3.76
C SER A 234 -7.15 -16.43 3.13
N LEU A 235 -8.01 -17.32 3.59
CA LEU A 235 -9.45 -17.40 3.29
C LEU A 235 -10.28 -17.31 4.59
N ALA A 236 -9.69 -16.83 5.66
CA ALA A 236 -10.32 -16.74 6.98
C ALA A 236 -11.64 -15.99 6.91
N GLY A 237 -12.72 -16.62 7.41
CA GLY A 237 -14.06 -16.03 7.36
C GLY A 237 -14.72 -15.98 5.98
N CYS A 238 -14.14 -16.63 4.96
CA CYS A 238 -14.79 -16.88 3.68
C CYS A 238 -15.74 -18.09 3.79
N PRO A 239 -16.85 -18.15 3.02
CA PRO A 239 -17.80 -19.26 3.06
C PRO A 239 -17.30 -20.49 2.26
N ILE A 240 -16.08 -20.97 2.57
CA ILE A 240 -15.47 -22.11 1.88
C ILE A 240 -16.09 -23.42 2.41
N PRO A 241 -16.70 -24.29 1.59
CA PRO A 241 -17.18 -25.58 1.99
C PRO A 241 -16.07 -26.53 2.45
N ALA A 242 -16.38 -27.45 3.37
CA ALA A 242 -15.38 -28.38 3.94
C ALA A 242 -14.64 -29.20 2.88
N GLU A 243 -15.34 -29.67 1.84
CA GLU A 243 -14.72 -30.42 0.74
C GLU A 243 -13.76 -29.56 -0.07
N GLU A 244 -14.09 -28.29 -0.28
CA GLU A 244 -13.23 -27.34 -0.96
C GLU A 244 -11.98 -27.03 -0.11
N MET A 245 -12.11 -26.88 1.21
CA MET A 245 -10.95 -26.73 2.11
C MET A 245 -9.98 -27.91 1.98
N LYS A 246 -10.51 -29.15 1.93
CA LYS A 246 -9.69 -30.36 1.73
C LYS A 246 -9.01 -30.35 0.36
N ARG A 247 -9.74 -29.95 -0.70
CA ARG A 247 -9.20 -29.84 -2.05
C ARG A 247 -8.03 -28.85 -2.09
N ILE A 248 -8.22 -27.66 -1.53
CA ILE A 248 -7.21 -26.60 -1.51
C ILE A 248 -5.95 -27.06 -0.78
N ARG A 249 -6.08 -27.63 0.43
CA ARG A 249 -4.94 -28.14 1.20
C ARG A 249 -4.18 -29.24 0.44
N ARG A 250 -4.91 -30.17 -0.20
CA ARG A 250 -4.28 -31.24 -0.99
C ARG A 250 -3.51 -30.68 -2.21
N ALA A 251 -4.07 -29.65 -2.87
CA ALA A 251 -3.49 -29.07 -4.07
C ALA A 251 -2.25 -28.22 -3.78
N LEU A 252 -2.23 -27.50 -2.62
CA LEU A 252 -1.13 -26.61 -2.27
C LEU A 252 -0.04 -27.27 -1.41
N GLY A 253 -0.36 -28.42 -0.76
CA GLY A 253 0.58 -29.11 0.13
C GLY A 253 0.78 -28.41 1.46
N ASP A 254 1.72 -28.93 2.25
CA ASP A 254 2.02 -28.45 3.61
C ASP A 254 2.98 -27.23 3.62
N ASP A 255 3.64 -26.95 2.51
CA ASP A 255 4.57 -25.82 2.38
C ASP A 255 3.86 -24.47 2.29
N VAL A 256 2.56 -24.46 2.00
CA VAL A 256 1.74 -23.25 1.93
C VAL A 256 0.91 -23.10 3.20
N ALA A 257 1.10 -21.99 3.91
CA ALA A 257 0.28 -21.66 5.08
C ALA A 257 -1.14 -21.26 4.63
N VAL A 258 -2.12 -22.17 4.78
CA VAL A 258 -3.52 -21.90 4.41
C VAL A 258 -4.38 -21.70 5.66
N THR A 259 -5.07 -20.55 5.75
CA THR A 259 -6.05 -20.23 6.81
C THR A 259 -7.45 -20.11 6.23
N PHE A 260 -8.44 -20.67 6.93
CA PHE A 260 -9.85 -20.65 6.57
C PHE A 260 -10.70 -19.97 7.64
#